data_4a043834f73c035c09ebcb676d6fa43a
#
_entry.id   4a043834f73c035c09ebcb676d6fa43a
#
_cell.length_a   1.000
_cell.length_b   1.000
_cell.length_c   1.000
_cell.angle_alpha   90.00
_cell.angle_beta   90.00
_cell.angle_gamma   90.00
#
_symmetry.space_group_name_H-M   'P 1'
#
loop_
_entity.id
_entity.type
_entity.pdbx_description
1 polymer ?
#
loop_
_entity_poly.entity_id
_entity_poly.type
_entity_poly.pdbx_seq_one_letter_code
_entity_poly.pdbx_strand_id
1 'polypeptide(L)'
;MIIAVLILSVFFGAYLFYLIFFWKWKKNCQPMFNSEKPIVFGHRGSPDLITENTIPSFQKAIDQGVDGLEFDIRLSKDKQIVVFHDSNLKRLSDRSETVSELSLTELQSIPLHKKEGQIEDAYIPSLNDVSLLIHQVKVVNIEIKSEGLFKGHDVLKPLVQFLNKHLIDDRCIVSSFNPLILMRLRLLRPETVIGFLYNRNRLFHGWDNMVWMFRAQPENLHVHYSLLDSWAVRWARKKGMRINSYTINDKKVFDSAKIDGVFTDNIEYLK
;
A
#
# COMPACT_ATOMS: atom_id res chain seq x y z
N MET A 1 -41.94 -5.79 18.55
CA MET A 1 -40.99 -5.28 17.54
C MET A 1 -39.88 -4.44 18.17
N ILE A 2 -40.14 -3.37 18.94
CA ILE A 2 -39.15 -2.47 19.55
C ILE A 2 -38.20 -3.22 20.53
N ILE A 3 -38.72 -4.08 21.40
CA ILE A 3 -37.91 -4.86 22.37
C ILE A 3 -36.93 -5.79 21.63
N ALA A 4 -37.34 -6.45 20.56
CA ALA A 4 -36.47 -7.32 19.78
C ALA A 4 -35.33 -6.53 19.11
N VAL A 5 -35.61 -5.34 18.59
CA VAL A 5 -34.58 -4.44 18.01
C VAL A 5 -33.60 -3.98 19.07
N LEU A 6 -34.06 -3.61 20.27
CA LEU A 6 -33.16 -3.23 21.38
C LEU A 6 -32.27 -4.39 21.82
N ILE A 7 -32.80 -5.60 21.97
CA ILE A 7 -32.01 -6.79 22.29
C ILE A 7 -30.96 -7.07 21.24
N LEU A 8 -31.31 -7.05 19.94
CA LEU A 8 -30.37 -7.25 18.86
C LEU A 8 -29.27 -6.18 18.82
N SER A 9 -29.62 -4.91 19.11
CA SER A 9 -28.66 -3.81 19.19
C SER A 9 -27.65 -4.01 20.34
N VAL A 10 -28.09 -4.51 21.48
CA VAL A 10 -27.21 -4.81 22.64
C VAL A 10 -26.26 -5.96 22.30
N PHE A 11 -26.77 -7.06 21.71
CA PHE A 11 -25.91 -8.18 21.28
C PHE A 11 -24.91 -7.77 20.21
N PHE A 12 -25.33 -6.96 19.25
CA PHE A 12 -24.44 -6.42 18.23
C PHE A 12 -23.35 -5.52 18.83
N GLY A 13 -23.72 -4.65 19.77
CA GLY A 13 -22.78 -3.81 20.51
C GLY A 13 -21.76 -4.63 21.32
N ALA A 14 -22.24 -5.66 22.03
CA ALA A 14 -21.37 -6.57 22.78
C ALA A 14 -20.42 -7.37 21.86
N TYR A 15 -20.92 -7.81 20.72
CA TYR A 15 -20.10 -8.49 19.70
C TYR A 15 -19.03 -7.57 19.11
N LEU A 16 -19.39 -6.33 18.75
CA LEU A 16 -18.41 -5.34 18.30
C LEU A 16 -17.36 -5.03 19.38
N PHE A 17 -17.79 -4.88 20.62
CA PHE A 17 -16.88 -4.68 21.76
C PHE A 17 -15.90 -5.85 21.90
N TYR A 18 -16.39 -7.08 21.81
CA TYR A 18 -15.55 -8.27 21.81
C TYR A 18 -14.54 -8.25 20.67
N LEU A 19 -14.97 -7.95 19.45
CA LEU A 19 -14.07 -7.88 18.28
C LEU A 19 -12.98 -6.80 18.46
N ILE A 20 -13.35 -5.63 18.97
CA ILE A 20 -12.42 -4.50 19.15
C ILE A 20 -11.37 -4.81 20.21
N PHE A 21 -11.77 -5.35 21.34
CA PHE A 21 -10.89 -5.46 22.52
C PHE A 21 -10.28 -6.85 22.72
N PHE A 22 -10.99 -7.92 22.40
CA PHE A 22 -10.58 -9.28 22.77
C PHE A 22 -10.23 -10.18 21.58
N TRP A 23 -10.74 -9.89 20.37
CA TRP A 23 -10.45 -10.74 19.23
C TRP A 23 -8.95 -10.73 18.90
N LYS A 24 -8.35 -11.93 18.91
CA LYS A 24 -6.97 -12.14 18.45
C LYS A 24 -6.97 -12.47 16.95
N TRP A 25 -6.20 -11.73 16.17
CA TRP A 25 -6.11 -11.95 14.75
C TRP A 25 -5.08 -13.05 14.42
N LYS A 26 -5.41 -13.90 13.48
CA LYS A 26 -4.43 -14.80 12.86
C LYS A 26 -3.60 -13.98 11.89
N LYS A 27 -2.29 -13.97 12.07
CA LYS A 27 -1.37 -13.19 11.26
C LYS A 27 -0.49 -14.11 10.43
N ASN A 28 -0.18 -13.66 9.23
CA ASN A 28 0.84 -14.29 8.40
C ASN A 28 2.24 -13.94 8.91
N CYS A 29 3.20 -14.81 8.64
CA CYS A 29 4.59 -14.58 8.97
C CYS A 29 5.14 -13.41 8.15
N GLN A 30 5.94 -12.57 8.80
CA GLN A 30 6.56 -11.40 8.20
C GLN A 30 8.06 -11.41 8.47
N PRO A 31 8.83 -12.31 7.81
CA PRO A 31 10.27 -12.45 8.08
C PRO A 31 11.06 -11.19 7.73
N MET A 32 10.54 -10.34 6.84
CA MET A 32 11.17 -9.08 6.47
C MET A 32 11.34 -8.10 7.66
N PHE A 33 10.52 -8.23 8.72
CA PHE A 33 10.58 -7.38 9.92
C PHE A 33 11.38 -7.98 11.08
N ASN A 34 12.29 -8.90 10.82
CA ASN A 34 13.11 -9.52 11.87
C ASN A 34 14.31 -8.66 12.31
N SER A 35 14.47 -7.44 11.78
CA SER A 35 15.49 -6.48 12.19
C SER A 35 14.96 -5.57 13.32
N GLU A 36 15.88 -5.11 14.20
CA GLU A 36 15.59 -4.07 15.19
C GLU A 36 15.40 -2.68 14.58
N LYS A 37 15.92 -2.47 13.36
CA LYS A 37 15.81 -1.20 12.64
C LYS A 37 14.54 -1.20 11.77
N PRO A 38 13.85 -0.05 11.67
CA PRO A 38 12.75 0.11 10.73
C PRO A 38 13.18 -0.19 9.30
N ILE A 39 12.29 -0.83 8.53
CA ILE A 39 12.48 -1.04 7.09
C ILE A 39 12.31 0.29 6.37
N VAL A 40 13.26 0.64 5.50
CA VAL A 40 13.20 1.83 4.64
C VAL A 40 12.68 1.45 3.26
N PHE A 41 11.49 1.93 2.92
CA PHE A 41 10.89 1.78 1.59
C PHE A 41 11.10 3.04 0.76
N GLY A 42 11.63 2.91 -0.45
CA GLY A 42 11.57 3.96 -1.46
C GLY A 42 10.12 4.11 -1.95
N HIS A 43 9.45 5.19 -1.53
CA HIS A 43 8.06 5.50 -1.86
C HIS A 43 7.95 5.87 -3.35
N ARG A 44 7.35 4.99 -4.15
CA ARG A 44 7.33 5.09 -5.63
C ARG A 44 8.72 5.09 -6.26
N GLY A 45 9.71 4.50 -5.59
CA GLY A 45 11.12 4.54 -5.95
C GLY A 45 11.91 5.66 -5.28
N SER A 46 12.55 6.52 -6.06
CA SER A 46 13.31 7.71 -5.61
C SER A 46 12.73 8.98 -6.27
N PRO A 47 11.52 9.42 -5.89
CA PRO A 47 10.78 10.46 -6.59
C PRO A 47 11.40 11.85 -6.47
N ASP A 48 12.29 12.09 -5.52
CA ASP A 48 13.04 13.35 -5.43
C ASP A 48 13.98 13.54 -6.63
N LEU A 49 14.51 12.46 -7.17
CA LEU A 49 15.54 12.49 -8.21
C LEU A 49 15.01 12.06 -9.59
N ILE A 50 14.09 11.11 -9.62
CA ILE A 50 13.60 10.47 -10.85
C ILE A 50 12.07 10.38 -10.79
N THR A 51 11.42 10.49 -11.95
CA THR A 51 9.96 10.42 -12.04
C THR A 51 9.42 9.15 -11.36
N GLU A 52 8.50 9.34 -10.44
CA GLU A 52 7.91 8.31 -9.58
C GLU A 52 7.29 7.13 -10.36
N ASN A 53 7.24 5.95 -9.72
CA ASN A 53 6.60 4.75 -10.26
C ASN A 53 7.16 4.31 -11.62
N THR A 54 8.44 4.50 -11.88
CA THR A 54 9.14 4.13 -13.10
C THR A 54 10.31 3.19 -12.83
N ILE A 55 10.73 2.42 -13.83
CA ILE A 55 11.88 1.51 -13.70
C ILE A 55 13.17 2.25 -13.28
N PRO A 56 13.51 3.41 -13.89
CA PRO A 56 14.69 4.17 -13.44
C PRO A 56 14.56 4.64 -11.98
N SER A 57 13.37 5.04 -11.52
CA SER A 57 13.14 5.48 -10.15
C SER A 57 13.35 4.34 -9.14
N PHE A 58 12.86 3.14 -9.46
CA PHE A 58 13.07 1.97 -8.62
C PHE A 58 14.54 1.54 -8.59
N GLN A 59 15.22 1.54 -9.73
CA GLN A 59 16.65 1.24 -9.79
C GLN A 59 17.45 2.24 -8.96
N LYS A 60 17.13 3.54 -9.07
CA LYS A 60 17.79 4.58 -8.26
C LYS A 60 17.59 4.36 -6.76
N ALA A 61 16.40 3.98 -6.32
CA ALA A 61 16.14 3.67 -4.92
C ALA A 61 16.97 2.45 -4.44
N ILE A 62 17.08 1.40 -5.27
CA ILE A 62 17.91 0.23 -5.00
C ILE A 62 19.39 0.63 -4.86
N ASP A 63 19.88 1.44 -5.79
CA ASP A 63 21.28 1.93 -5.78
C ASP A 63 21.57 2.79 -4.53
N GLN A 64 20.56 3.50 -4.03
CA GLN A 64 20.60 4.23 -2.77
C GLN A 64 20.51 3.29 -1.54
N GLY A 65 20.31 1.97 -1.73
CA GLY A 65 20.35 0.96 -0.68
C GLY A 65 19.12 0.95 0.23
N VAL A 66 17.92 1.11 -0.31
CA VAL A 66 16.66 0.87 0.42
C VAL A 66 16.52 -0.60 0.81
N ASP A 67 15.79 -0.87 1.89
CA ASP A 67 15.41 -2.24 2.23
C ASP A 67 14.27 -2.75 1.33
N GLY A 68 13.40 -1.87 0.88
CA GLY A 68 12.24 -2.22 0.09
C GLY A 68 11.82 -1.16 -0.91
N LEU A 69 10.98 -1.58 -1.86
CA LEU A 69 10.30 -0.70 -2.80
C LEU A 69 8.82 -0.63 -2.44
N GLU A 70 8.25 0.53 -2.63
CA GLU A 70 6.80 0.74 -2.62
C GLU A 70 6.36 1.28 -3.97
N PHE A 71 5.23 0.81 -4.47
CA PHE A 71 4.65 1.28 -5.72
C PHE A 71 3.14 1.05 -5.80
N ASP A 72 2.51 1.88 -6.63
CA ASP A 72 1.06 1.93 -6.82
C ASP A 72 0.62 1.16 -8.05
N ILE A 73 -0.45 0.37 -7.94
CA ILE A 73 -0.97 -0.38 -9.08
C ILE A 73 -2.40 0.01 -9.45
N ARG A 74 -2.65 -0.01 -10.76
CA ARG A 74 -3.97 0.19 -11.40
C ARG A 74 -4.18 -0.79 -12.54
N LEU A 75 -5.39 -0.81 -13.11
CA LEU A 75 -5.68 -1.55 -14.33
C LEU A 75 -5.78 -0.62 -15.54
N SER A 76 -5.17 -1.02 -16.62
CA SER A 76 -5.40 -0.51 -17.97
C SER A 76 -6.78 -0.95 -18.52
N LYS A 77 -7.17 -0.41 -19.68
CA LYS A 77 -8.40 -0.77 -20.40
C LYS A 77 -8.47 -2.28 -20.73
N ASP A 78 -7.36 -2.85 -21.11
CA ASP A 78 -7.19 -4.28 -21.46
C ASP A 78 -6.86 -5.17 -20.25
N LYS A 79 -7.14 -4.65 -19.02
CA LYS A 79 -7.02 -5.38 -17.74
C LYS A 79 -5.61 -5.85 -17.41
N GLN A 80 -4.59 -5.18 -17.94
CA GLN A 80 -3.20 -5.36 -17.50
C GLN A 80 -2.92 -4.51 -16.27
N ILE A 81 -2.08 -5.00 -15.35
CA ILE A 81 -1.65 -4.20 -14.19
C ILE A 81 -0.53 -3.28 -14.62
N VAL A 82 -0.73 -1.99 -14.42
CA VAL A 82 0.25 -0.92 -14.62
C VAL A 82 0.64 -0.31 -13.29
N VAL A 83 1.86 0.24 -13.23
CA VAL A 83 2.39 0.89 -12.03
C VAL A 83 2.26 2.39 -12.20
N PHE A 84 1.24 2.96 -11.52
CA PHE A 84 0.91 4.38 -11.62
C PHE A 84 0.03 4.83 -10.46
N HIS A 85 0.29 6.04 -9.91
CA HIS A 85 -0.43 6.52 -8.72
C HIS A 85 -1.80 7.09 -9.04
N ASP A 86 -1.90 8.07 -9.96
CA ASP A 86 -3.11 8.84 -10.20
C ASP A 86 -4.14 8.06 -11.05
N SER A 87 -5.39 8.46 -11.00
CA SER A 87 -6.42 7.88 -11.89
C SER A 87 -6.30 8.38 -13.33
N ASN A 88 -5.68 9.55 -13.54
CA ASN A 88 -5.46 10.16 -14.84
C ASN A 88 -3.98 10.54 -15.03
N LEU A 89 -3.61 10.85 -16.27
CA LEU A 89 -2.21 11.07 -16.65
C LEU A 89 -1.74 12.51 -16.45
N LYS A 90 -2.64 13.45 -16.16
CA LYS A 90 -2.43 14.91 -16.24
C LYS A 90 -1.24 15.44 -15.45
N ARG A 91 -0.94 14.86 -14.30
CA ARG A 91 0.15 15.37 -13.43
C ARG A 91 1.54 15.02 -13.95
N LEU A 92 1.67 13.86 -14.60
CA LEU A 92 2.96 13.33 -15.02
C LEU A 92 3.16 13.27 -16.54
N SER A 93 2.17 13.73 -17.32
CA SER A 93 2.29 13.80 -18.79
C SER A 93 1.40 14.92 -19.35
N ASP A 94 1.54 15.23 -20.65
CA ASP A 94 0.69 16.18 -21.36
C ASP A 94 -0.69 15.60 -21.76
N ARG A 95 -1.05 14.43 -21.19
CA ARG A 95 -2.28 13.69 -21.47
C ARG A 95 -3.26 13.86 -20.31
N SER A 96 -4.55 13.84 -20.60
CA SER A 96 -5.63 14.01 -19.59
C SER A 96 -6.49 12.78 -19.40
N GLU A 97 -6.29 11.74 -20.19
CA GLU A 97 -7.06 10.51 -20.15
C GLU A 97 -6.85 9.78 -18.83
N THR A 98 -7.81 8.95 -18.45
CA THR A 98 -7.66 8.06 -17.31
C THR A 98 -6.87 6.80 -17.72
N VAL A 99 -6.14 6.23 -16.76
CA VAL A 99 -5.39 4.99 -16.96
C VAL A 99 -6.28 3.86 -17.49
N SER A 100 -7.53 3.80 -17.03
CA SER A 100 -8.48 2.76 -17.42
C SER A 100 -9.08 2.92 -18.82
N GLU A 101 -8.84 4.04 -19.49
CA GLU A 101 -9.29 4.29 -20.88
C GLU A 101 -8.28 3.84 -21.94
N LEU A 102 -7.02 3.61 -21.55
CA LEU A 102 -5.92 3.25 -22.43
C LEU A 102 -5.45 1.81 -22.21
N SER A 103 -5.05 1.14 -23.29
CA SER A 103 -4.40 -0.17 -23.22
C SER A 103 -2.99 -0.07 -22.64
N LEU A 104 -2.40 -1.20 -22.20
CA LEU A 104 -1.03 -1.23 -21.70
C LEU A 104 -0.05 -0.66 -22.74
N THR A 105 -0.18 -1.05 -24.00
CA THR A 105 0.71 -0.58 -25.07
C THR A 105 0.63 0.94 -25.27
N GLU A 106 -0.59 1.51 -25.22
CA GLU A 106 -0.78 2.96 -25.31
C GLU A 106 -0.13 3.66 -24.11
N LEU A 107 -0.34 3.15 -22.87
CA LEU A 107 0.24 3.71 -21.65
C LEU A 107 1.77 3.68 -21.67
N GLN A 108 2.37 2.59 -22.12
CA GLN A 108 3.82 2.43 -22.23
C GLN A 108 4.45 3.32 -23.31
N SER A 109 3.66 3.81 -24.28
CA SER A 109 4.15 4.73 -25.30
C SER A 109 4.15 6.21 -24.87
N ILE A 110 3.53 6.54 -23.74
CA ILE A 110 3.41 7.91 -23.24
C ILE A 110 4.64 8.29 -22.44
N PRO A 111 5.44 9.28 -22.89
CA PRO A 111 6.56 9.79 -22.11
C PRO A 111 6.04 10.54 -20.89
N LEU A 112 6.65 10.29 -19.74
CA LEU A 112 6.36 11.02 -18.51
C LEU A 112 7.30 12.22 -18.37
N HIS A 113 6.83 13.28 -17.69
CA HIS A 113 7.65 14.45 -17.38
C HIS A 113 8.84 14.02 -16.52
N LYS A 114 10.02 14.44 -16.91
CA LYS A 114 11.27 14.17 -16.20
C LYS A 114 11.46 15.12 -15.03
N LYS A 115 12.14 14.65 -14.00
CA LYS A 115 12.70 15.51 -12.96
C LYS A 115 13.89 16.32 -13.52
N GLU A 116 14.18 17.45 -12.89
CA GLU A 116 15.36 18.24 -13.22
C GLU A 116 16.64 17.39 -13.03
N GLY A 117 17.48 17.36 -14.05
CA GLY A 117 18.69 16.52 -14.06
C GLY A 117 18.49 15.05 -14.41
N GLN A 118 17.27 14.58 -14.61
CA GLN A 118 17.01 13.22 -15.05
C GLN A 118 17.38 13.04 -16.53
N ILE A 119 18.32 12.12 -16.82
CA ILE A 119 18.80 11.83 -18.17
C ILE A 119 17.89 10.81 -18.86
N GLU A 120 17.54 9.72 -18.17
CA GLU A 120 16.76 8.63 -18.75
C GLU A 120 15.29 8.99 -18.95
N ASP A 121 14.72 8.48 -20.05
CA ASP A 121 13.28 8.60 -20.28
C ASP A 121 12.48 7.79 -19.28
N ALA A 122 11.31 8.29 -18.91
CA ALA A 122 10.40 7.66 -17.98
C ALA A 122 9.07 7.32 -18.66
N TYR A 123 8.65 6.08 -18.52
CA TYR A 123 7.40 5.55 -19.05
C TYR A 123 6.65 4.78 -17.96
N ILE A 124 5.35 4.58 -18.17
CA ILE A 124 4.51 3.79 -17.26
C ILE A 124 4.85 2.31 -17.42
N PRO A 125 5.42 1.63 -16.40
CA PRO A 125 5.72 0.21 -16.51
C PRO A 125 4.49 -0.65 -16.20
N SER A 126 4.47 -1.87 -16.75
CA SER A 126 3.60 -2.94 -16.23
C SER A 126 4.17 -3.52 -14.94
N LEU A 127 3.32 -4.22 -14.17
CA LEU A 127 3.79 -4.95 -12.99
C LEU A 127 4.81 -6.05 -13.37
N ASN A 128 4.71 -6.63 -14.56
CA ASN A 128 5.69 -7.60 -15.05
C ASN A 128 7.06 -6.95 -15.30
N ASP A 129 7.12 -5.70 -15.77
CA ASP A 129 8.39 -4.99 -15.97
C ASP A 129 9.12 -4.75 -14.65
N VAL A 130 8.38 -4.50 -13.56
CA VAL A 130 8.94 -4.31 -12.21
C VAL A 130 9.40 -5.64 -11.58
N SER A 131 8.95 -6.79 -12.08
CA SER A 131 9.19 -8.09 -11.46
C SER A 131 10.67 -8.44 -11.25
N LEU A 132 11.56 -8.00 -12.14
CA LEU A 132 13.01 -8.23 -12.00
C LEU A 132 13.63 -7.43 -10.85
N LEU A 133 13.09 -6.26 -10.53
CA LEU A 133 13.56 -5.38 -9.45
C LEU A 133 13.08 -5.86 -8.08
N ILE A 134 11.93 -6.51 -8.00
CA ILE A 134 11.37 -7.07 -6.75
C ILE A 134 12.37 -8.01 -6.07
N HIS A 135 13.12 -8.78 -6.83
CA HIS A 135 14.09 -9.74 -6.29
C HIS A 135 15.39 -9.11 -5.79
N GLN A 136 15.62 -7.82 -6.07
CA GLN A 136 16.83 -7.10 -5.65
C GLN A 136 16.66 -6.43 -4.28
N VAL A 137 15.46 -6.42 -3.70
CA VAL A 137 15.16 -5.84 -2.38
C VAL A 137 14.65 -6.89 -1.39
N LYS A 138 14.73 -6.60 -0.10
CA LYS A 138 14.25 -7.51 0.96
C LYS A 138 12.72 -7.62 0.96
N VAL A 139 12.03 -6.53 0.62
CA VAL A 139 10.57 -6.44 0.68
C VAL A 139 10.01 -5.49 -0.36
N VAL A 140 8.78 -5.76 -0.81
CA VAL A 140 8.00 -4.84 -1.64
C VAL A 140 6.64 -4.55 -0.99
N ASN A 141 6.17 -3.33 -1.13
CA ASN A 141 4.80 -2.95 -0.81
C ASN A 141 4.06 -2.57 -2.08
N ILE A 142 3.04 -3.33 -2.42
CA ILE A 142 2.19 -3.10 -3.59
C ILE A 142 0.89 -2.43 -3.12
N GLU A 143 0.72 -1.13 -3.43
CA GLU A 143 -0.51 -0.42 -3.09
C GLU A 143 -1.56 -0.55 -4.20
N ILE A 144 -2.72 -1.10 -3.86
CA ILE A 144 -3.88 -1.14 -4.76
C ILE A 144 -4.65 0.17 -4.67
N LYS A 145 -4.67 0.94 -5.77
CA LYS A 145 -5.46 2.17 -5.88
C LYS A 145 -6.93 1.89 -6.20
N SER A 146 -7.81 2.70 -5.61
CA SER A 146 -9.26 2.58 -5.84
C SER A 146 -9.95 3.94 -5.67
N GLU A 147 -10.92 4.24 -6.54
CA GLU A 147 -11.74 5.45 -6.47
C GLU A 147 -13.04 5.22 -5.69
N GLY A 148 -12.96 4.57 -4.53
CA GLY A 148 -14.09 4.29 -3.65
C GLY A 148 -14.24 2.81 -3.30
N LEU A 149 -15.18 2.49 -2.42
CA LEU A 149 -15.29 1.16 -1.82
C LEU A 149 -15.59 0.04 -2.82
N PHE A 150 -16.34 0.33 -3.87
CA PHE A 150 -16.83 -0.68 -4.82
C PHE A 150 -16.06 -0.70 -6.15
N LYS A 151 -15.05 0.18 -6.32
CA LYS A 151 -14.21 0.24 -7.52
C LYS A 151 -12.83 -0.37 -7.28
N GLY A 152 -12.14 -0.76 -8.37
CA GLY A 152 -10.77 -1.27 -8.31
C GLY A 152 -10.64 -2.75 -7.92
N HIS A 153 -11.75 -3.48 -7.73
CA HIS A 153 -11.70 -4.89 -7.34
C HIS A 153 -11.23 -5.83 -8.44
N ASP A 154 -11.36 -5.41 -9.70
CA ASP A 154 -10.95 -6.21 -10.87
C ASP A 154 -9.45 -6.51 -10.90
N VAL A 155 -8.63 -5.68 -10.22
CA VAL A 155 -7.18 -5.85 -10.10
C VAL A 155 -6.80 -7.11 -9.31
N LEU A 156 -7.69 -7.61 -8.46
CA LEU A 156 -7.37 -8.73 -7.56
C LEU A 156 -7.03 -10.02 -8.30
N LYS A 157 -7.78 -10.34 -9.37
CA LYS A 157 -7.52 -11.59 -10.13
C LYS A 157 -6.14 -11.59 -10.79
N PRO A 158 -5.76 -10.60 -11.61
CA PRO A 158 -4.42 -10.56 -12.19
C PRO A 158 -3.32 -10.38 -11.14
N LEU A 159 -3.56 -9.66 -10.03
CA LEU A 159 -2.59 -9.54 -8.95
C LEU A 159 -2.32 -10.89 -8.27
N VAL A 160 -3.36 -11.66 -7.93
CA VAL A 160 -3.20 -13.01 -7.36
C VAL A 160 -2.43 -13.93 -8.32
N GLN A 161 -2.70 -13.86 -9.63
CA GLN A 161 -1.93 -14.60 -10.63
C GLN A 161 -0.45 -14.21 -10.63
N PHE A 162 -0.15 -12.91 -10.54
CA PHE A 162 1.22 -12.41 -10.43
C PHE A 162 1.91 -12.91 -9.17
N LEU A 163 1.28 -12.77 -7.99
CA LEU A 163 1.84 -13.23 -6.72
C LEU A 163 2.13 -14.73 -6.72
N ASN A 164 1.22 -15.54 -7.27
CA ASN A 164 1.43 -16.99 -7.40
C ASN A 164 2.58 -17.34 -8.34
N LYS A 165 2.73 -16.60 -9.45
CA LYS A 165 3.80 -16.82 -10.42
C LYS A 165 5.20 -16.53 -9.83
N HIS A 166 5.31 -15.46 -9.04
CA HIS A 166 6.59 -14.96 -8.54
C HIS A 166 6.99 -15.48 -7.16
N LEU A 167 6.06 -16.16 -6.42
CA LEU A 167 6.30 -16.79 -5.10
C LEU A 167 6.99 -15.86 -4.09
N ILE A 168 6.48 -14.63 -3.98
CA ILE A 168 7.10 -13.55 -3.17
C ILE A 168 6.40 -13.30 -1.82
N ASP A 169 5.70 -14.28 -1.27
CA ASP A 169 4.90 -14.12 -0.05
C ASP A 169 5.68 -13.71 1.19
N ASP A 170 6.90 -14.18 1.31
CA ASP A 170 7.79 -13.89 2.42
C ASP A 170 8.37 -12.47 2.39
N ARG A 171 8.18 -11.75 1.27
CA ARG A 171 8.73 -10.43 1.02
C ARG A 171 7.76 -9.44 0.39
N CYS A 172 6.46 -9.74 0.36
CA CYS A 172 5.46 -8.86 -0.25
C CYS A 172 4.39 -8.46 0.74
N ILE A 173 4.11 -7.17 0.81
CA ILE A 173 2.94 -6.60 1.47
C ILE A 173 2.04 -6.05 0.39
N VAL A 174 0.74 -6.41 0.42
CA VAL A 174 -0.26 -5.78 -0.44
C VAL A 174 -1.09 -4.83 0.40
N SER A 175 -1.10 -3.57 0.02
CA SER A 175 -1.78 -2.53 0.79
C SER A 175 -2.87 -1.80 0.01
N SER A 176 -3.82 -1.21 0.71
CA SER A 176 -4.86 -0.35 0.14
C SER A 176 -5.53 0.50 1.22
N PHE A 177 -6.06 1.66 0.80
CA PHE A 177 -7.05 2.42 1.59
C PHE A 177 -8.44 1.77 1.57
N ASN A 178 -8.70 0.84 0.64
CA ASN A 178 -9.99 0.20 0.49
C ASN A 178 -10.06 -1.11 1.28
N PRO A 179 -10.75 -1.14 2.42
CA PRO A 179 -10.81 -2.32 3.26
C PRO A 179 -11.57 -3.49 2.62
N LEU A 180 -12.49 -3.23 1.68
CA LEU A 180 -13.21 -4.28 0.96
C LEU A 180 -12.30 -5.01 -0.03
N ILE A 181 -11.37 -4.29 -0.67
CA ILE A 181 -10.33 -4.91 -1.52
C ILE A 181 -9.47 -5.84 -0.67
N LEU A 182 -9.01 -5.36 0.49
CA LEU A 182 -8.17 -6.16 1.41
C LEU A 182 -8.92 -7.38 1.95
N MET A 183 -10.20 -7.24 2.29
CA MET A 183 -11.04 -8.36 2.72
C MET A 183 -11.19 -9.40 1.60
N ARG A 184 -11.44 -8.97 0.37
CA ARG A 184 -11.54 -9.88 -0.79
C ARG A 184 -10.20 -10.55 -1.10
N LEU A 185 -9.09 -9.81 -1.01
CA LEU A 185 -7.75 -10.38 -1.16
C LEU A 185 -7.51 -11.48 -0.13
N ARG A 186 -7.83 -11.24 1.14
CA ARG A 186 -7.71 -12.24 2.22
C ARG A 186 -8.53 -13.51 1.94
N LEU A 187 -9.70 -13.38 1.30
CA LEU A 187 -10.51 -14.53 0.92
C LEU A 187 -9.94 -15.30 -0.28
N LEU A 188 -9.36 -14.58 -1.25
CA LEU A 188 -8.79 -15.16 -2.47
C LEU A 188 -7.42 -15.79 -2.23
N ARG A 189 -6.63 -15.19 -1.33
CA ARG A 189 -5.25 -15.58 -1.05
C ARG A 189 -4.93 -15.34 0.43
N PRO A 190 -5.30 -16.28 1.32
CA PRO A 190 -5.18 -16.09 2.78
C PRO A 190 -3.75 -15.86 3.29
N GLU A 191 -2.74 -16.36 2.59
CA GLU A 191 -1.31 -16.25 2.94
C GLU A 191 -0.71 -14.87 2.67
N THR A 192 -1.36 -14.03 1.87
CA THR A 192 -0.85 -12.69 1.54
C THR A 192 -0.76 -11.82 2.79
N VAL A 193 0.39 -11.19 3.02
CA VAL A 193 0.55 -10.17 4.05
C VAL A 193 -0.14 -8.88 3.61
N ILE A 194 -1.01 -8.36 4.46
CA ILE A 194 -1.86 -7.21 4.14
C ILE A 194 -1.45 -5.98 4.95
N GLY A 195 -1.38 -4.81 4.27
CA GLY A 195 -1.24 -3.49 4.85
C GLY A 195 -2.52 -2.66 4.71
N PHE A 196 -3.07 -2.14 5.81
CA PHE A 196 -4.19 -1.22 5.75
C PHE A 196 -3.69 0.22 5.83
N LEU A 197 -3.95 1.02 4.78
CA LEU A 197 -3.64 2.43 4.74
C LEU A 197 -4.73 3.24 5.44
N TYR A 198 -4.35 3.97 6.49
CA TYR A 198 -5.27 4.76 7.30
C TYR A 198 -4.99 6.26 7.17
N ASN A 199 -6.02 7.03 6.83
CA ASN A 199 -5.99 8.49 6.80
C ASN A 199 -7.26 9.04 7.45
N ARG A 200 -7.10 9.94 8.43
CA ARG A 200 -8.20 10.55 9.18
C ARG A 200 -9.07 11.50 8.35
N ASN A 201 -8.53 12.06 7.26
CA ASN A 201 -9.16 13.16 6.53
C ASN A 201 -10.20 12.72 5.47
N ARG A 202 -10.52 11.44 5.35
CA ARG A 202 -11.58 10.97 4.47
C ARG A 202 -12.86 10.76 5.29
N LEU A 203 -13.91 11.51 4.96
CA LEU A 203 -15.17 11.66 5.72
C LEU A 203 -15.94 10.36 6.05
N PHE A 204 -15.59 9.23 5.41
CA PHE A 204 -16.18 7.91 5.64
C PHE A 204 -15.16 6.89 6.19
N HIS A 205 -14.06 7.34 6.79
CA HIS A 205 -12.94 6.48 7.17
C HIS A 205 -12.82 6.23 8.68
N GLY A 206 -13.88 6.51 9.44
CA GLY A 206 -13.88 6.27 10.87
C GLY A 206 -14.32 4.84 11.24
N TRP A 207 -15.59 4.66 11.44
CA TRP A 207 -16.16 3.42 11.99
C TRP A 207 -16.41 2.33 10.96
N ASP A 208 -16.79 2.69 9.73
CA ASP A 208 -17.08 1.77 8.64
C ASP A 208 -15.84 0.95 8.22
N ASN A 209 -14.68 1.59 8.17
CA ASN A 209 -13.43 0.91 7.83
C ASN A 209 -12.96 -0.08 8.91
N MET A 210 -13.20 0.21 10.18
CA MET A 210 -12.84 -0.72 11.26
C MET A 210 -13.61 -2.03 11.18
N VAL A 211 -14.88 -2.01 10.80
CA VAL A 211 -15.70 -3.23 10.67
C VAL A 211 -15.09 -4.18 9.62
N TRP A 212 -14.64 -3.64 8.49
CA TRP A 212 -14.04 -4.44 7.42
C TRP A 212 -12.62 -4.91 7.76
N MET A 213 -11.88 -4.15 8.58
CA MET A 213 -10.57 -4.57 9.07
C MET A 213 -10.63 -5.88 9.87
N PHE A 214 -11.71 -6.14 10.62
CA PHE A 214 -11.88 -7.41 11.33
C PHE A 214 -11.95 -8.61 10.40
N ARG A 215 -12.44 -8.43 9.19
CA ARG A 215 -12.47 -9.49 8.16
C ARG A 215 -11.16 -9.59 7.40
N ALA A 216 -10.53 -8.48 7.08
CA ALA A 216 -9.25 -8.45 6.38
C ALA A 216 -8.10 -8.91 7.27
N GLN A 217 -8.16 -8.60 8.58
CA GLN A 217 -7.13 -8.89 9.58
C GLN A 217 -5.71 -8.50 9.11
N PRO A 218 -5.49 -7.22 8.77
CA PRO A 218 -4.20 -6.80 8.23
C PRO A 218 -3.08 -6.99 9.26
N GLU A 219 -1.92 -7.39 8.79
CA GLU A 219 -0.70 -7.53 9.58
C GLU A 219 -0.04 -6.19 9.83
N ASN A 220 -0.27 -5.22 8.92
CA ASN A 220 0.36 -3.90 8.93
C ASN A 220 -0.69 -2.79 8.93
N LEU A 221 -0.43 -1.73 9.71
CA LEU A 221 -1.13 -0.45 9.61
C LEU A 221 -0.16 0.58 9.03
N HIS A 222 -0.53 1.16 7.88
CA HIS A 222 0.20 2.24 7.23
C HIS A 222 -0.48 3.56 7.54
N VAL A 223 0.23 4.50 8.17
CA VAL A 223 -0.34 5.78 8.63
C VAL A 223 0.52 6.96 8.20
N HIS A 224 -0.12 8.09 7.95
CA HIS A 224 0.61 9.35 7.83
C HIS A 224 1.32 9.65 9.16
N TYR A 225 2.55 10.18 9.11
CA TYR A 225 3.37 10.39 10.31
C TYR A 225 2.69 11.26 11.39
N SER A 226 1.84 12.21 10.99
CA SER A 226 1.07 13.03 11.94
C SER A 226 0.06 12.24 12.78
N LEU A 227 -0.20 10.97 12.45
CA LEU A 227 -1.15 10.10 13.16
C LEU A 227 -0.47 9.07 14.06
N LEU A 228 0.85 9.11 14.22
CA LEU A 228 1.61 8.13 15.01
C LEU A 228 1.17 8.06 16.48
N ASP A 229 0.73 9.17 17.07
CA ASP A 229 0.22 9.24 18.43
C ASP A 229 -1.30 9.01 18.53
N SER A 230 -1.94 8.64 17.42
CA SER A 230 -3.39 8.44 17.38
C SER A 230 -3.86 7.21 18.16
N TRP A 231 -5.15 7.20 18.54
CA TRP A 231 -5.80 6.02 19.11
C TRP A 231 -5.70 4.80 18.18
N ALA A 232 -5.84 5.00 16.87
CA ALA A 232 -5.77 3.93 15.87
C ALA A 232 -4.42 3.19 15.91
N VAL A 233 -3.30 3.92 16.02
CA VAL A 233 -1.96 3.33 16.14
C VAL A 233 -1.81 2.57 17.46
N ARG A 234 -2.24 3.16 18.59
CA ARG A 234 -2.20 2.47 19.89
C ARG A 234 -3.01 1.18 19.88
N TRP A 235 -4.19 1.20 19.26
CA TRP A 235 -5.04 0.02 19.11
C TRP A 235 -4.41 -1.04 18.19
N ALA A 236 -3.87 -0.63 17.04
CA ALA A 236 -3.19 -1.53 16.12
C ALA A 236 -1.99 -2.25 16.78
N ARG A 237 -1.19 -1.52 17.58
CA ARG A 237 -0.11 -2.11 18.37
C ARG A 237 -0.63 -3.17 19.37
N LYS A 238 -1.75 -2.90 20.07
CA LYS A 238 -2.40 -3.89 20.95
C LYS A 238 -2.88 -5.13 20.20
N LYS A 239 -3.26 -4.97 18.94
CA LYS A 239 -3.57 -6.10 18.03
C LYS A 239 -2.31 -6.75 17.46
N GLY A 240 -1.11 -6.20 17.76
CA GLY A 240 0.20 -6.66 17.32
C GLY A 240 0.40 -6.45 15.82
N MET A 241 -0.23 -5.44 15.22
CA MET A 241 0.08 -5.00 13.87
C MET A 241 1.42 -4.28 13.85
N ARG A 242 2.15 -4.38 12.73
CA ARG A 242 3.29 -3.53 12.44
C ARG A 242 2.81 -2.15 12.04
N ILE A 243 3.55 -1.13 12.44
CA ILE A 243 3.24 0.26 12.13
C ILE A 243 4.27 0.76 11.12
N ASN A 244 3.80 1.02 9.91
CA ASN A 244 4.59 1.64 8.86
C ASN A 244 4.07 3.06 8.62
N SER A 245 4.97 4.02 8.43
CA SER A 245 4.57 5.42 8.33
C SER A 245 4.96 6.06 6.99
N TYR A 246 4.08 6.88 6.45
CA TYR A 246 4.26 7.63 5.21
C TYR A 246 3.89 9.11 5.40
N THR A 247 4.41 10.07 4.63
CA THR A 247 5.70 10.00 4.00
C THR A 247 6.64 10.73 4.92
N ILE A 248 7.74 10.11 5.35
CA ILE A 248 8.70 10.73 6.26
C ILE A 248 9.95 11.07 5.44
N ASN A 249 10.16 12.37 5.23
CA ASN A 249 11.31 12.93 4.49
C ASN A 249 12.22 13.76 5.41
N ASP A 250 12.01 13.72 6.72
CA ASP A 250 12.79 14.43 7.74
C ASP A 250 13.41 13.42 8.71
N LYS A 251 14.75 13.50 8.87
CA LYS A 251 15.50 12.59 9.75
C LYS A 251 15.11 12.71 11.21
N LYS A 252 14.80 13.93 11.69
CA LYS A 252 14.40 14.14 13.10
C LYS A 252 13.07 13.46 13.39
N VAL A 253 12.12 13.52 12.43
CA VAL A 253 10.84 12.82 12.53
C VAL A 253 11.08 11.32 12.52
N PHE A 254 11.95 10.82 11.64
CA PHE A 254 12.31 9.41 11.55
C PHE A 254 12.94 8.88 12.83
N ASP A 255 13.97 9.57 13.37
CA ASP A 255 14.71 9.15 14.56
C ASP A 255 13.83 9.15 15.83
N SER A 256 12.80 10.00 15.87
CA SER A 256 11.84 10.06 17.00
C SER A 256 10.68 9.06 16.87
N ALA A 257 10.44 8.54 15.67
CA ALA A 257 9.29 7.71 15.38
C ALA A 257 9.47 6.27 15.86
N LYS A 258 8.51 5.78 16.63
CA LYS A 258 8.44 4.35 16.99
C LYS A 258 7.65 3.60 15.91
N ILE A 259 8.34 3.17 14.85
CA ILE A 259 7.76 2.52 13.67
C ILE A 259 8.52 1.27 13.29
N ASP A 260 7.86 0.37 12.56
CA ASP A 260 8.45 -0.86 12.03
C ASP A 260 8.95 -0.66 10.59
N GLY A 261 8.38 0.30 9.86
CA GLY A 261 8.81 0.69 8.51
C GLY A 261 8.47 2.13 8.17
N VAL A 262 9.20 2.68 7.22
CA VAL A 262 9.04 4.06 6.74
C VAL A 262 8.98 4.08 5.21
N PHE A 263 8.01 4.81 4.66
CA PHE A 263 7.96 5.18 3.25
C PHE A 263 8.51 6.59 3.10
N THR A 264 9.53 6.75 2.26
CA THR A 264 10.21 8.04 2.07
C THR A 264 10.40 8.35 0.58
N ASP A 265 10.25 9.63 0.23
CA ASP A 265 10.60 10.15 -1.09
C ASP A 265 12.09 10.47 -1.16
N ASN A 266 12.74 10.73 -0.01
CA ASN A 266 14.11 11.16 0.07
C ASN A 266 14.95 10.19 0.93
N ILE A 267 15.53 9.21 0.25
CA ILE A 267 16.27 8.10 0.88
C ILE A 267 17.55 8.60 1.56
N GLU A 268 18.23 9.56 0.97
CA GLU A 268 19.53 10.06 1.48
C GLU A 268 19.41 10.75 2.83
N TYR A 269 18.28 11.41 3.10
CA TYR A 269 18.04 12.10 4.37
C TYR A 269 17.80 11.15 5.56
N LEU A 270 17.49 9.89 5.33
CA LEU A 270 17.23 8.92 6.40
C LEU A 270 18.48 8.11 6.79
N LYS A 271 19.54 8.16 5.99
CA LYS A 271 20.83 7.58 6.29
C LYS A 271 21.65 8.51 7.18
#